data_08eaf3903ea2a34881687a86cc27ceae
#
_entry.id   08eaf3903ea2a34881687a86cc27ceae
#
_cell.length_a   1.000
_cell.length_b   1.000
_cell.length_c   1.000
_cell.angle_alpha   90.00
_cell.angle_beta   90.00
_cell.angle_gamma   90.00
#
_symmetry.space_group_name_H-M   'P 1'
#
loop_
_entity.id
_entity.type
_entity.pdbx_description
1 polymer ?
#
loop_
_entity_poly.entity_id
_entity_poly.type
_entity_poly.pdbx_seq_one_letter_code
_entity_poly.pdbx_strand_id
1 'polypeptide(L)'
;MSKNLNIHFHNISIIGSAKTRFSFSPSKNFSEFRDYNDENPSDLDIVLVSQTLFDDTWTAFREISNQKHICNYSQKTSEIFRQFISIKDSDERYENEHIKDWLKKVMSLKAEMQTRFQIYLDINYRIYKNWEAVEEYHIKGIEKLKNQVIETK
;
A
#
# COMPACT_ATOMS: atom_id res chain seq x y z
N MET A 1 -9.93 -11.39 5.19
CA MET A 1 -8.62 -10.89 4.70
C MET A 1 -7.49 -11.87 4.96
N SER A 2 -7.12 -12.20 6.19
CA SER A 2 -5.98 -13.10 6.51
C SER A 2 -6.03 -14.43 5.76
N LYS A 3 -7.16 -15.15 5.80
CA LYS A 3 -7.33 -16.43 5.10
C LYS A 3 -7.24 -16.28 3.57
N ASN A 4 -7.85 -15.23 3.00
CA ASN A 4 -7.89 -15.03 1.54
C ASN A 4 -6.52 -14.66 0.97
N LEU A 5 -5.70 -13.95 1.75
CA LEU A 5 -4.34 -13.54 1.35
C LEU A 5 -3.27 -14.53 1.80
N ASN A 6 -3.62 -15.55 2.61
CA ASN A 6 -2.68 -16.46 3.25
C ASN A 6 -1.58 -15.74 4.05
N ILE A 7 -1.96 -14.69 4.77
CA ILE A 7 -1.07 -13.89 5.63
C ILE A 7 -1.60 -13.95 7.05
N HIS A 8 -0.72 -14.20 8.02
CA HIS A 8 -1.10 -14.23 9.43
C HIS A 8 -1.68 -12.88 9.85
N PHE A 9 -2.75 -12.86 10.67
CA PHE A 9 -3.48 -11.64 10.99
C PHE A 9 -2.60 -10.58 11.71
N HIS A 10 -1.60 -10.96 12.49
CA HIS A 10 -0.63 -10.05 13.10
C HIS A 10 0.28 -9.34 12.06
N ASN A 11 0.34 -9.87 10.85
CA ASN A 11 1.09 -9.30 9.74
C ASN A 11 0.24 -8.39 8.83
N ILE A 12 -0.95 -8.03 9.28
CA ILE A 12 -1.88 -7.13 8.59
C ILE A 12 -2.19 -5.96 9.51
N SER A 13 -1.99 -4.74 9.04
CA SER A 13 -2.30 -3.54 9.83
C SER A 13 -2.87 -2.43 8.94
N ILE A 14 -3.80 -1.67 9.49
CA ILE A 14 -4.22 -0.39 8.91
C ILE A 14 -3.21 0.66 9.34
N ILE A 15 -2.82 1.54 8.43
CA ILE A 15 -1.88 2.64 8.67
C ILE A 15 -2.44 3.96 8.13
N GLY A 16 -1.67 5.04 8.29
CA GLY A 16 -2.03 6.35 7.76
C GLY A 16 -3.21 7.01 8.47
N SER A 17 -3.86 7.94 7.78
CA SER A 17 -4.93 8.76 8.36
C SER A 17 -6.16 7.97 8.81
N ALA A 18 -6.43 6.83 8.21
CA ALA A 18 -7.52 5.94 8.65
C ALA A 18 -7.31 5.36 10.06
N LYS A 19 -6.05 5.26 10.52
CA LYS A 19 -5.69 4.79 11.85
C LYS A 19 -5.54 5.93 12.87
N THR A 20 -4.95 7.05 12.44
CA THR A 20 -4.53 8.15 13.32
C THR A 20 -5.43 9.37 13.24
N ARG A 21 -6.44 9.38 12.38
CA ARG A 21 -7.31 10.49 11.97
C ARG A 21 -6.60 11.60 11.20
N PHE A 22 -5.27 11.67 11.23
CA PHE A 22 -4.47 12.68 10.53
C PHE A 22 -3.40 12.05 9.66
N SER A 23 -3.10 12.69 8.54
CA SER A 23 -2.04 12.25 7.64
C SER A 23 -0.68 12.73 8.15
N PHE A 24 0.24 11.78 8.36
CA PHE A 24 1.64 12.10 8.65
C PHE A 24 2.51 12.16 7.38
N SER A 25 1.88 12.18 6.21
CA SER A 25 2.62 12.43 4.96
C SER A 25 3.04 13.89 4.87
N PRO A 26 4.33 14.19 4.63
CA PRO A 26 4.81 15.56 4.47
C PRO A 26 4.04 16.36 3.41
N SER A 27 3.61 15.71 2.33
CA SER A 27 2.84 16.35 1.25
C SER A 27 1.39 16.68 1.62
N LYS A 28 0.84 16.07 2.67
CA LYS A 28 -0.55 16.26 3.10
C LYS A 28 -0.70 17.15 4.35
N ASN A 29 0.40 17.59 4.93
CA ASN A 29 0.48 18.59 6.01
C ASN A 29 -0.59 18.44 7.10
N PHE A 30 -0.64 17.29 7.79
CA PHE A 30 -1.62 16.95 8.84
C PHE A 30 -3.09 17.02 8.42
N SER A 31 -3.40 16.85 7.12
CA SER A 31 -4.80 16.80 6.70
C SER A 31 -5.58 15.72 7.45
N GLU A 32 -6.80 16.06 7.85
CA GLU A 32 -7.71 15.15 8.55
C GLU A 32 -8.19 14.04 7.61
N PHE A 33 -8.48 12.86 8.19
CA PHE A 33 -9.13 11.76 7.47
C PHE A 33 -10.53 12.17 7.03
N ARG A 34 -10.85 11.91 5.77
CA ARG A 34 -12.14 12.19 5.13
C ARG A 34 -12.86 10.89 4.84
N ASP A 35 -14.11 10.78 5.27
CA ASP A 35 -14.93 9.59 5.05
C ASP A 35 -15.46 9.53 3.61
N TYR A 36 -16.06 8.41 3.24
CA TYR A 36 -16.56 8.18 1.88
C TYR A 36 -17.65 9.17 1.43
N ASN A 37 -18.35 9.82 2.38
CA ASN A 37 -19.36 10.87 2.10
C ASN A 37 -18.74 12.27 1.90
N ASP A 38 -17.47 12.43 2.20
CA ASP A 38 -16.78 13.72 2.09
C ASP A 38 -16.34 13.99 0.64
N GLU A 39 -16.13 15.25 0.33
CA GLU A 39 -15.48 15.61 -0.93
C GLU A 39 -14.04 15.13 -0.95
N ASN A 40 -13.66 14.34 -1.96
CA ASN A 40 -12.34 13.69 -2.08
C ASN A 40 -11.99 12.81 -0.86
N PRO A 41 -12.68 11.69 -0.66
CA PRO A 41 -12.47 10.82 0.49
C PRO A 41 -11.02 10.32 0.58
N SER A 42 -10.61 9.97 1.79
CA SER A 42 -9.29 9.40 2.05
C SER A 42 -9.25 7.91 1.68
N ASP A 43 -8.07 7.42 1.30
CA ASP A 43 -7.86 6.00 1.06
C ASP A 43 -7.67 5.24 2.39
N LEU A 44 -7.98 3.95 2.38
CA LEU A 44 -7.65 3.02 3.44
C LEU A 44 -6.31 2.33 3.09
N ASP A 45 -5.24 2.72 3.76
CA ASP A 45 -3.92 2.11 3.56
C ASP A 45 -3.75 0.86 4.43
N ILE A 46 -3.53 -0.30 3.81
CA ILE A 46 -3.30 -1.59 4.47
C ILE A 46 -1.87 -2.05 4.23
N VAL A 47 -1.17 -2.31 5.33
CA VAL A 47 0.14 -2.97 5.34
C VAL A 47 -0.05 -4.47 5.44
N LEU A 48 0.67 -5.18 4.60
CA LEU A 48 0.80 -6.63 4.60
C LEU A 48 2.30 -6.95 4.75
N VAL A 49 2.65 -7.64 5.83
CA VAL A 49 4.05 -8.04 6.06
C VAL A 49 4.21 -9.51 5.72
N SER A 50 4.92 -9.78 4.63
CA SER A 50 5.21 -11.14 4.19
C SER A 50 6.41 -11.15 3.27
N GLN A 51 7.53 -11.73 3.74
CA GLN A 51 8.73 -11.87 2.93
C GLN A 51 8.46 -12.66 1.65
N THR A 52 7.76 -13.79 1.75
CA THR A 52 7.44 -14.63 0.59
C THR A 52 6.63 -13.86 -0.44
N LEU A 53 5.55 -13.20 -0.03
CA LEU A 53 4.73 -12.42 -0.95
C LEU A 53 5.50 -11.24 -1.57
N PHE A 54 6.38 -10.60 -0.80
CA PHE A 54 7.25 -9.54 -1.30
C PHE A 54 8.22 -10.09 -2.37
N ASP A 55 8.91 -11.19 -2.08
CA ASP A 55 9.90 -11.79 -2.98
C ASP A 55 9.25 -12.32 -4.27
N ASP A 56 8.06 -12.93 -4.18
CA ASP A 56 7.27 -13.37 -5.34
C ASP A 56 6.82 -12.18 -6.21
N THR A 57 6.34 -11.13 -5.58
CA THR A 57 5.90 -9.90 -6.27
C THR A 57 7.10 -9.19 -6.93
N TRP A 58 8.22 -9.09 -6.23
CA TRP A 58 9.45 -8.55 -6.79
C TRP A 58 9.91 -9.36 -8.01
N THR A 59 9.89 -10.70 -7.90
CA THR A 59 10.26 -11.59 -8.99
C THR A 59 9.36 -11.38 -10.21
N ALA A 60 8.03 -11.28 -10.00
CA ALA A 60 7.08 -10.99 -11.07
C ALA A 60 7.42 -9.67 -11.79
N PHE A 61 7.65 -8.58 -11.07
CA PHE A 61 8.02 -7.30 -11.69
C PHE A 61 9.39 -7.34 -12.36
N ARG A 62 10.36 -8.08 -11.84
CA ARG A 62 11.66 -8.28 -12.48
C ARG A 62 11.52 -9.01 -13.82
N GLU A 63 10.72 -10.07 -13.87
CA GLU A 63 10.45 -10.81 -15.11
C GLU A 63 9.74 -9.94 -16.15
N ILE A 64 8.76 -9.16 -15.72
CA ILE A 64 8.06 -8.18 -16.58
C ILE A 64 9.08 -7.17 -17.13
N SER A 65 9.97 -6.63 -16.29
CA SER A 65 10.97 -5.63 -16.70
C SER A 65 11.95 -6.13 -17.73
N ASN A 66 12.22 -7.44 -17.76
CA ASN A 66 13.10 -8.07 -18.75
C ASN A 66 12.43 -8.22 -20.13
N GLN A 67 11.12 -8.16 -20.18
CA GLN A 67 10.34 -8.43 -21.41
C GLN A 67 9.62 -7.18 -21.94
N LYS A 68 9.21 -6.28 -21.05
CA LYS A 68 8.36 -5.12 -21.35
C LYS A 68 8.82 -3.91 -20.55
N HIS A 69 8.52 -2.72 -21.07
CA HIS A 69 8.70 -1.50 -20.29
C HIS A 69 7.67 -1.43 -19.16
N ILE A 70 8.13 -1.25 -17.92
CA ILE A 70 7.26 -1.01 -16.76
C ILE A 70 6.89 0.48 -16.71
N CYS A 71 5.60 0.78 -16.78
CA CYS A 71 5.10 2.11 -16.49
C CYS A 71 5.41 2.47 -15.01
N ASN A 72 5.85 3.69 -14.76
CA ASN A 72 6.27 4.15 -13.44
C ASN A 72 7.46 3.35 -12.87
N TYR A 73 8.40 2.92 -13.72
CA TYR A 73 9.59 2.17 -13.33
C TYR A 73 10.34 2.81 -12.14
N SER A 74 10.54 4.12 -12.17
CA SER A 74 11.19 4.87 -11.09
C SER A 74 10.44 4.74 -9.75
N GLN A 75 9.10 4.75 -9.77
CA GLN A 75 8.31 4.54 -8.56
C GLN A 75 8.47 3.11 -8.05
N LYS A 76 8.35 2.10 -8.93
CA LYS A 76 8.50 0.68 -8.54
C LYS A 76 9.89 0.38 -7.98
N THR A 77 10.95 0.88 -8.61
CA THR A 77 12.31 0.71 -8.08
C THR A 77 12.51 1.40 -6.73
N SER A 78 11.93 2.59 -6.53
CA SER A 78 11.96 3.28 -5.24
C SER A 78 11.20 2.52 -4.15
N GLU A 79 10.05 1.90 -4.48
CA GLU A 79 9.29 1.06 -3.56
C GLU A 79 10.12 -0.18 -3.15
N ILE A 80 10.69 -0.89 -4.12
CA ILE A 80 11.53 -2.07 -3.89
C ILE A 80 12.76 -1.73 -3.04
N PHE A 81 13.43 -0.62 -3.33
CA PHE A 81 14.56 -0.14 -2.53
C PHE A 81 14.19 0.11 -1.07
N ARG A 82 12.95 0.52 -0.80
CA ARG A 82 12.39 0.70 0.54
C ARG A 82 11.76 -0.56 1.12
N GLN A 83 11.98 -1.70 0.48
CA GLN A 83 11.50 -3.02 0.88
C GLN A 83 9.96 -3.12 1.01
N PHE A 84 9.23 -2.41 0.17
CA PHE A 84 7.81 -2.65 -0.04
C PHE A 84 7.45 -2.60 -1.53
N ILE A 85 6.33 -3.19 -1.90
CA ILE A 85 5.80 -3.18 -3.27
C ILE A 85 4.29 -2.97 -3.20
N SER A 86 3.77 -2.12 -4.08
CA SER A 86 2.33 -1.96 -4.29
C SER A 86 1.96 -2.47 -5.68
N ILE A 87 0.94 -3.33 -5.76
CA ILE A 87 0.33 -3.74 -7.03
C ILE A 87 -0.92 -2.90 -7.23
N LYS A 88 -1.02 -2.21 -8.35
CA LYS A 88 -2.15 -1.36 -8.73
C LYS A 88 -2.97 -2.02 -9.82
N ASP A 89 -4.24 -1.65 -9.98
CA ASP A 89 -5.13 -2.15 -11.03
C ASP A 89 -4.52 -1.96 -12.43
N SER A 90 -3.79 -0.85 -12.62
CA SER A 90 -3.08 -0.59 -13.88
C SER A 90 -1.98 -1.61 -14.21
N ASP A 91 -1.50 -2.39 -13.25
CA ASP A 91 -0.47 -3.42 -13.47
C ASP A 91 -1.04 -4.69 -14.13
N GLU A 92 -2.38 -4.85 -14.20
CA GLU A 92 -3.07 -5.93 -14.93
C GLU A 92 -2.61 -6.05 -16.39
N ARG A 93 -2.24 -4.92 -17.01
CA ARG A 93 -1.73 -4.84 -18.40
C ARG A 93 -0.50 -5.70 -18.67
N TYR A 94 0.25 -6.09 -17.63
CA TYR A 94 1.46 -6.90 -17.81
C TYR A 94 1.20 -8.37 -18.04
N GLU A 95 -0.05 -8.83 -17.85
CA GLU A 95 -0.48 -10.20 -18.08
C GLU A 95 0.29 -11.28 -17.31
N ASN A 96 0.94 -10.89 -16.23
CA ASN A 96 1.65 -11.80 -15.35
C ASN A 96 0.66 -12.52 -14.41
N GLU A 97 0.79 -13.83 -14.26
CA GLU A 97 -0.15 -14.64 -13.46
C GLU A 97 -0.19 -14.23 -11.98
N HIS A 98 0.97 -13.97 -11.37
CA HIS A 98 1.05 -13.52 -9.98
C HIS A 98 0.29 -12.19 -9.77
N ILE A 99 0.47 -11.23 -10.67
CA ILE A 99 -0.22 -9.94 -10.63
C ILE A 99 -1.74 -10.13 -10.81
N LYS A 100 -2.16 -10.94 -11.77
CA LYS A 100 -3.59 -11.23 -12.01
C LYS A 100 -4.24 -11.90 -10.82
N ASP A 101 -3.59 -12.88 -10.23
CA ASP A 101 -4.10 -13.59 -9.04
C ASP A 101 -4.21 -12.66 -7.83
N TRP A 102 -3.24 -11.78 -7.64
CA TRP A 102 -3.28 -10.77 -6.60
C TRP A 102 -4.49 -9.84 -6.79
N LEU A 103 -4.64 -9.24 -7.99
CA LEU A 103 -5.73 -8.32 -8.29
C LEU A 103 -7.10 -8.98 -8.09
N LYS A 104 -7.26 -10.23 -8.49
CA LYS A 104 -8.47 -11.02 -8.28
C LYS A 104 -8.80 -11.20 -6.79
N LYS A 105 -7.78 -11.49 -5.95
CA LYS A 105 -7.94 -11.63 -4.50
C LYS A 105 -8.35 -10.31 -3.85
N VAL A 106 -7.68 -9.20 -4.17
CA VAL A 106 -8.01 -7.90 -3.56
C VAL A 106 -9.36 -7.36 -4.03
N MET A 107 -9.76 -7.65 -5.27
CA MET A 107 -11.09 -7.32 -5.80
C MET A 107 -12.20 -8.05 -5.02
N SER A 108 -12.02 -9.35 -4.76
CA SER A 108 -12.91 -10.14 -3.93
C SER A 108 -12.98 -9.61 -2.49
N LEU A 109 -11.85 -9.22 -1.91
CA LEU A 109 -11.80 -8.61 -0.58
C LEU A 109 -12.51 -7.26 -0.53
N LYS A 110 -12.32 -6.41 -1.54
CA LYS A 110 -13.01 -5.12 -1.63
C LYS A 110 -14.53 -5.33 -1.66
N ALA A 111 -15.02 -6.27 -2.46
CA ALA A 111 -16.44 -6.62 -2.51
C ALA A 111 -16.96 -7.13 -1.15
N GLU A 112 -16.20 -7.96 -0.45
CA GLU A 112 -16.55 -8.43 0.90
C GLU A 112 -16.59 -7.27 1.91
N MET A 113 -15.64 -6.34 1.86
CA MET A 113 -15.61 -5.17 2.74
C MET A 113 -16.79 -4.23 2.50
N GLN A 114 -17.18 -4.03 1.25
CA GLN A 114 -18.35 -3.23 0.90
C GLN A 114 -19.65 -3.89 1.38
N THR A 115 -19.83 -5.19 1.14
CA THR A 115 -21.08 -5.89 1.42
C THR A 115 -21.30 -6.20 2.90
N ARG A 116 -20.22 -6.58 3.63
CA ARG A 116 -20.33 -6.99 5.04
C ARG A 116 -20.07 -5.86 6.03
N PHE A 117 -19.18 -4.95 5.69
CA PHE A 117 -18.71 -3.91 6.62
C PHE A 117 -19.07 -2.50 6.17
N GLN A 118 -19.70 -2.34 5.01
CA GLN A 118 -20.09 -1.05 4.43
C GLN A 118 -18.90 -0.07 4.29
N ILE A 119 -17.72 -0.61 4.00
CA ILE A 119 -16.51 0.17 3.75
C ILE A 119 -16.43 0.45 2.25
N TYR A 120 -16.69 1.68 1.86
CA TYR A 120 -16.72 2.13 0.45
C TYR A 120 -15.49 2.93 0.03
N LEU A 121 -14.52 3.07 0.92
CA LEU A 121 -13.25 3.74 0.65
C LEU A 121 -12.40 2.93 -0.34
N ASP A 122 -11.57 3.63 -1.08
CA ASP A 122 -10.52 2.96 -1.85
C ASP A 122 -9.47 2.36 -0.92
N ILE A 123 -8.99 1.16 -1.27
CA ILE A 123 -8.08 0.40 -0.43
C ILE A 123 -6.76 0.24 -1.16
N ASN A 124 -5.70 0.76 -0.54
CA ASN A 124 -4.33 0.60 -1.00
C ASN A 124 -3.63 -0.49 -0.18
N TYR A 125 -3.04 -1.46 -0.87
CA TYR A 125 -2.24 -2.51 -0.24
C TYR A 125 -0.76 -2.24 -0.46
N ARG A 126 0.02 -2.30 0.63
CA ARG A 126 1.49 -2.23 0.59
C ARG A 126 2.05 -3.51 1.16
N ILE A 127 2.75 -4.27 0.32
CA ILE A 127 3.39 -5.53 0.68
C ILE A 127 4.81 -5.21 1.14
N TYR A 128 5.07 -5.32 2.44
CA TYR A 128 6.38 -5.10 3.04
C TYR A 128 7.10 -6.43 3.26
N LYS A 129 8.41 -6.40 3.14
CA LYS A 129 9.27 -7.56 3.36
C LYS A 129 9.26 -7.99 4.84
N ASN A 130 9.36 -7.02 5.75
CA ASN A 130 9.40 -7.23 7.20
C ASN A 130 8.84 -6.00 7.95
N TRP A 131 8.70 -6.09 9.26
CA TRP A 131 8.22 -4.99 10.10
C TRP A 131 9.22 -3.83 10.21
N GLU A 132 10.53 -4.11 10.17
CA GLU A 132 11.58 -3.08 10.18
C GLU A 132 11.41 -2.11 9.00
N ALA A 133 11.13 -2.64 7.82
CA ALA A 133 10.86 -1.81 6.63
C ALA A 133 9.61 -0.92 6.80
N VAL A 134 8.58 -1.43 7.50
CA VAL A 134 7.38 -0.62 7.83
C VAL A 134 7.76 0.52 8.76
N GLU A 135 8.47 0.23 9.84
CA GLU A 135 8.90 1.22 10.83
C GLU A 135 9.79 2.28 10.21
N GLU A 136 10.83 1.88 9.49
CA GLU A 136 11.77 2.79 8.85
C GLU A 136 11.09 3.77 7.88
N TYR A 137 10.16 3.27 7.05
CA TYR A 137 9.41 4.09 6.13
C TYR A 137 8.57 5.16 6.84
N HIS A 138 7.87 4.77 7.92
CA HIS A 138 6.98 5.66 8.65
C HIS A 138 7.74 6.65 9.53
N ILE A 139 8.81 6.22 10.22
CA ILE A 139 9.67 7.09 11.02
C ILE A 139 10.27 8.20 10.15
N LYS A 140 10.86 7.85 9.00
CA LYS A 140 11.39 8.84 8.04
C LYS A 140 10.33 9.83 7.54
N GLY A 141 9.09 9.38 7.36
CA GLY A 141 7.97 10.25 7.00
C GLY A 141 7.65 11.26 8.10
N ILE A 142 7.57 10.80 9.34
CA ILE A 142 7.29 11.65 10.52
C ILE A 142 8.43 12.64 10.77
N GLU A 143 9.69 12.23 10.66
CA GLU A 143 10.85 13.11 10.82
C GLU A 143 10.85 14.25 9.78
N LYS A 144 10.57 13.94 8.53
CA LYS A 144 10.43 14.96 7.48
C LYS A 144 9.33 15.96 7.79
N LEU A 145 8.16 15.47 8.23
CA LEU A 145 7.05 16.33 8.59
C LEU A 145 7.39 17.21 9.79
N LYS A 146 8.05 16.66 10.82
CA LYS A 146 8.54 17.42 11.97
C LYS A 146 9.46 18.57 11.54
N ASN A 147 10.41 18.32 10.65
CA ASN A 147 11.34 19.33 10.17
C ASN A 147 10.60 20.45 9.40
N GLN A 148 9.63 20.10 8.56
CA GLN A 148 8.80 21.09 7.86
C GLN A 148 8.02 22.01 8.83
N VAL A 149 7.45 21.44 9.89
CA VAL A 149 6.70 22.21 10.90
C VAL A 149 7.62 23.14 11.73
N ILE A 150 8.86 22.73 11.95
CA ILE A 150 9.84 23.56 12.68
C ILE A 150 10.34 24.72 11.79
N GLU A 151 10.60 24.47 10.51
CA GLU A 151 11.08 25.49 9.55
C GLU A 151 10.01 26.54 9.20
N THR A 152 8.74 26.25 9.45
CA THR A 152 7.62 27.18 9.13
C THR A 152 7.30 28.13 10.31
N LYS A 153 8.00 28.02 11.44
CA LYS A 153 7.90 28.91 12.62
C LYS A 153 9.04 29.92 12.65
#